data_1cc285de5efae1abe6890f68910a5f75
#
_entry.id   1cc285de5efae1abe6890f68910a5f75
#
_cell.length_a   1.000
_cell.length_b   1.000
_cell.length_c   1.000
_cell.angle_alpha   90.00
_cell.angle_beta   90.00
_cell.angle_gamma   90.00
#
_symmetry.space_group_name_H-M   'P 1'
#
loop_
_entity.id
_entity.type
_entity.pdbx_description
1 polymer ?
#
loop_
_entity_poly.entity_id
_entity_poly.type
_entity_poly.pdbx_seq_one_letter_code
_entity_poly.pdbx_strand_id
1 'polypeptide(L)'
;MSHFHAVVWLDHSEAHVMHIAPDDVEKSVIHPSKPHQKLHAKAGTVGAGRKAEDHHYYHSIVEALKGAQEILVVGPAQAKLQLVKHIHSHDHDMVDKVVGVESIDHPSDGQLVAYARKYFVAKDRMLGTP
;
A
#
# COMPACT_ATOMS: atom_id res chain seq x y z
N MET A 1 8.21 -18.40 1.33
CA MET A 1 9.13 -17.68 0.59
C MET A 1 8.66 -16.32 0.24
N SER A 2 9.44 -15.36 0.51
CA SER A 2 8.98 -14.02 0.26
C SER A 2 8.98 -13.72 -1.23
N HIS A 3 8.10 -12.84 -1.61
CA HIS A 3 8.02 -12.40 -2.97
C HIS A 3 8.86 -11.14 -3.10
N PHE A 4 9.59 -11.04 -4.19
CA PHE A 4 10.46 -9.89 -4.39
C PHE A 4 9.65 -8.62 -4.65
N HIS A 5 8.56 -8.73 -5.38
CA HIS A 5 7.75 -7.59 -5.77
C HIS A 5 6.41 -7.56 -5.05
N ALA A 6 5.96 -6.37 -4.71
CA ALA A 6 4.61 -6.19 -4.20
C ALA A 6 4.02 -4.91 -4.73
N VAL A 7 2.71 -4.87 -4.88
CA VAL A 7 2.00 -3.66 -5.24
C VAL A 7 0.91 -3.46 -4.21
N VAL A 8 0.69 -2.22 -3.81
CA VAL A 8 -0.43 -1.91 -2.96
C VAL A 8 -1.24 -0.80 -3.62
N TRP A 9 -2.53 -1.08 -3.81
CA TRP A 9 -3.47 -0.08 -4.27
C TRP A 9 -4.27 0.32 -3.05
N LEU A 10 -4.39 1.60 -2.79
CA LEU A 10 -5.15 2.03 -1.62
C LEU A 10 -5.84 3.36 -1.82
N ASP A 11 -6.96 3.50 -1.11
CA ASP A 11 -7.59 4.78 -0.92
C ASP A 11 -7.83 4.88 0.59
N HIS A 12 -8.69 5.79 1.04
CA HIS A 12 -8.91 5.95 2.47
C HIS A 12 -9.81 4.86 3.06
N SER A 13 -10.43 4.05 2.23
CA SER A 13 -11.37 3.03 2.67
C SER A 13 -10.82 1.62 2.66
N GLU A 14 -9.84 1.34 1.84
CA GLU A 14 -9.31 -0.01 1.76
C GLU A 14 -7.98 -0.03 1.03
N ALA A 15 -7.21 -1.07 1.29
CA ALA A 15 -5.96 -1.29 0.61
C ALA A 15 -5.90 -2.73 0.14
N HIS A 16 -5.43 -2.93 -1.08
CA HIS A 16 -5.24 -4.24 -1.66
C HIS A 16 -3.74 -4.44 -1.82
N VAL A 17 -3.18 -5.36 -1.05
CA VAL A 17 -1.75 -5.64 -1.06
C VAL A 17 -1.55 -6.95 -1.79
N MET A 18 -0.71 -6.96 -2.81
CA MET A 18 -0.45 -8.16 -3.57
C MET A 18 1.03 -8.43 -3.66
N HIS A 19 1.46 -9.59 -3.18
CA HIS A 19 2.82 -10.03 -3.33
C HIS A 19 2.87 -10.88 -4.60
N ILE A 20 3.72 -10.52 -5.53
CA ILE A 20 3.70 -11.06 -6.88
C ILE A 20 4.94 -11.92 -7.14
N ALA A 21 4.70 -13.16 -7.48
CA ALA A 21 5.75 -14.05 -7.93
C ALA A 21 5.48 -14.33 -9.41
N PRO A 22 6.42 -14.94 -10.13
CA PRO A 22 6.21 -15.19 -11.55
C PRO A 22 4.94 -15.96 -11.87
N ASP A 23 4.57 -16.91 -11.03
CA ASP A 23 3.40 -17.71 -11.31
C ASP A 23 2.39 -17.73 -10.17
N ASP A 24 2.45 -16.76 -9.28
CA ASP A 24 1.56 -16.76 -8.14
C ASP A 24 1.36 -15.32 -7.62
N VAL A 25 0.26 -15.09 -6.95
CA VAL A 25 -0.02 -13.80 -6.34
C VAL A 25 -0.70 -14.05 -5.01
N GLU A 26 -0.16 -13.45 -3.95
CA GLU A 26 -0.79 -13.53 -2.64
C GLU A 26 -1.44 -12.21 -2.35
N LYS A 27 -2.73 -12.20 -2.07
CA LYS A 27 -3.47 -10.97 -1.86
C LYS A 27 -3.95 -10.83 -0.44
N SER A 28 -3.88 -9.62 0.09
CA SER A 28 -4.46 -9.25 1.38
C SER A 28 -5.25 -7.97 1.20
N VAL A 29 -6.38 -7.86 1.88
CA VAL A 29 -7.16 -6.63 1.83
C VAL A 29 -7.21 -6.09 3.24
N ILE A 30 -6.87 -4.82 3.41
CA ILE A 30 -6.82 -4.18 4.71
C ILE A 30 -7.83 -3.04 4.75
N HIS A 31 -8.57 -2.94 5.82
CA HIS A 31 -9.53 -1.85 6.00
C HIS A 31 -9.15 -1.06 7.25
N PRO A 32 -9.46 0.23 7.28
CA PRO A 32 -9.26 1.00 8.50
C PRO A 32 -10.15 0.43 9.61
N SER A 33 -9.80 0.72 10.83
CA SER A 33 -10.61 0.26 11.93
C SER A 33 -12.03 0.77 11.79
N LYS A 34 -12.99 -0.10 12.12
CA LYS A 34 -14.33 0.31 11.98
C LYS A 34 -14.65 1.34 12.97
N PRO A 35 -15.15 2.35 12.56
CA PRO A 35 -15.46 3.46 13.39
C PRO A 35 -16.80 3.36 14.03
N HIS A 36 -17.42 2.25 13.99
CA HIS A 36 -18.70 2.21 14.53
C HIS A 36 -18.77 2.97 15.80
N GLN A 37 -17.80 2.89 16.48
CA GLN A 37 -17.84 3.53 17.68
C GLN A 37 -17.87 4.92 17.54
N LYS A 38 -17.43 5.25 16.71
CA LYS A 38 -17.23 6.52 16.56
C LYS A 38 -18.36 7.23 16.44
N LEU A 39 -19.12 6.71 16.18
CA LEU A 39 -20.15 7.40 15.86
C LEU A 39 -20.36 8.42 16.79
N HIS A 40 -20.38 8.18 17.77
CA HIS A 40 -20.73 9.16 18.60
C HIS A 40 -19.62 9.84 18.98
N ALA A 41 -18.74 9.69 18.33
CA ALA A 41 -17.59 10.29 18.70
C ALA A 41 -17.97 11.66 18.97
N LYS A 42 -17.55 12.17 19.94
CA LYS A 42 -17.88 13.43 20.16
C LYS A 42 -17.16 14.29 19.28
N ALA A 43 -17.65 15.36 19.03
CA ALA A 43 -17.06 16.34 18.18
C ALA A 43 -15.66 16.66 18.62
N GLY A 44 -15.44 16.76 19.86
CA GLY A 44 -14.13 17.17 20.32
C GLY A 44 -13.02 16.19 20.02
N THR A 45 -13.37 14.95 19.80
CA THR A 45 -12.33 13.97 19.59
C THR A 45 -12.25 13.50 18.16
N VAL A 46 -13.07 14.01 17.31
CA VAL A 46 -13.10 13.53 15.95
C VAL A 46 -11.74 13.59 15.25
N GLY A 47 -11.07 14.69 15.31
CA GLY A 47 -9.80 14.80 14.63
C GLY A 47 -8.77 13.85 15.17
N ALA A 48 -8.67 13.75 16.47
CA ALA A 48 -7.67 12.90 17.07
C ALA A 48 -8.00 11.43 16.79
N GLY A 49 -9.26 11.05 16.87
CA GLY A 49 -9.62 9.68 16.60
C GLY A 49 -9.32 9.29 15.18
N ARG A 50 -9.56 10.21 14.26
CA ARG A 50 -9.29 9.93 12.87
C ARG A 50 -7.81 9.74 12.63
N LYS A 51 -6.96 10.52 13.25
CA LYS A 51 -5.54 10.36 13.06
C LYS A 51 -5.06 9.03 13.59
N ALA A 52 -5.58 8.60 14.72
CA ALA A 52 -5.18 7.33 15.29
C ALA A 52 -5.61 6.18 14.39
N GLU A 53 -6.80 6.29 13.81
CA GLU A 53 -7.28 5.25 12.93
C GLU A 53 -6.45 5.18 11.66
N ASP A 54 -6.06 6.32 11.12
CA ASP A 54 -5.24 6.33 9.93
C ASP A 54 -3.87 5.73 10.22
N HIS A 55 -3.31 6.01 11.38
CA HIS A 55 -2.02 5.46 11.73
C HIS A 55 -2.09 3.93 11.78
N HIS A 56 -3.13 3.38 12.40
CA HIS A 56 -3.29 1.94 12.46
C HIS A 56 -3.47 1.34 11.07
N TYR A 57 -4.22 2.01 10.24
CA TYR A 57 -4.46 1.56 8.89
C TYR A 57 -3.13 1.45 8.11
N TYR A 58 -2.34 2.52 8.13
CA TYR A 58 -1.09 2.49 7.40
C TYR A 58 -0.09 1.51 7.99
N HIS A 59 -0.09 1.38 9.31
CA HIS A 59 0.78 0.41 9.94
C HIS A 59 0.41 -1.02 9.52
N SER A 60 -0.88 -1.32 9.43
CA SER A 60 -1.33 -2.64 9.00
C SER A 60 -0.91 -2.91 7.55
N ILE A 61 -0.95 -1.89 6.71
CA ILE A 61 -0.53 -2.05 5.33
C ILE A 61 0.97 -2.34 5.27
N VAL A 62 1.76 -1.64 6.07
CA VAL A 62 3.20 -1.87 6.09
C VAL A 62 3.50 -3.31 6.54
N GLU A 63 2.77 -3.79 7.55
CA GLU A 63 2.98 -5.16 8.00
C GLU A 63 2.67 -6.15 6.88
N ALA A 64 1.64 -5.88 6.10
CA ALA A 64 1.29 -6.76 4.99
C ALA A 64 2.31 -6.71 3.86
N LEU A 65 3.06 -5.61 3.75
CA LEU A 65 4.06 -5.47 2.70
C LEU A 65 5.41 -6.08 3.06
N LYS A 66 5.60 -6.48 4.30
CA LYS A 66 6.89 -7.00 4.71
C LYS A 66 7.23 -8.26 3.93
N GLY A 67 8.48 -8.42 3.61
CA GLY A 67 8.95 -9.53 2.80
C GLY A 67 9.24 -9.13 1.37
N ALA A 68 8.62 -8.07 0.89
CA ALA A 68 8.88 -7.61 -0.47
C ALA A 68 10.14 -6.75 -0.50
N GLN A 69 10.85 -6.79 -1.59
CA GLN A 69 12.06 -5.99 -1.76
C GLN A 69 11.80 -4.77 -2.64
N GLU A 70 10.81 -4.85 -3.52
CA GLU A 70 10.41 -3.71 -4.34
C GLU A 70 8.90 -3.55 -4.24
N ILE A 71 8.46 -2.37 -3.90
CA ILE A 71 7.06 -2.09 -3.65
C ILE A 71 6.57 -0.94 -4.52
N LEU A 72 5.47 -1.15 -5.21
CA LEU A 72 4.83 -0.12 -6.00
C LEU A 72 3.58 0.33 -5.26
N VAL A 73 3.47 1.63 -4.99
CA VAL A 73 2.34 2.19 -4.25
C VAL A 73 1.45 2.96 -5.23
N VAL A 74 0.21 2.57 -5.35
CA VAL A 74 -0.69 3.20 -6.31
C VAL A 74 -2.05 3.51 -5.69
N GLY A 75 -2.78 4.39 -6.32
CA GLY A 75 -4.12 4.73 -5.87
C GLY A 75 -4.59 6.04 -6.48
N PRO A 76 -5.86 6.34 -6.31
CA PRO A 76 -6.45 7.48 -7.02
C PRO A 76 -6.20 8.86 -6.40
N ALA A 77 -5.97 8.93 -5.13
CA ALA A 77 -5.91 10.24 -4.48
C ALA A 77 -4.77 10.32 -3.48
N GLN A 78 -5.03 10.84 -2.30
CA GLN A 78 -3.99 11.18 -1.34
C GLN A 78 -3.53 10.05 -0.43
N ALA A 79 -4.32 9.01 -0.27
CA ALA A 79 -3.97 7.95 0.67
C ALA A 79 -2.60 7.34 0.38
N LYS A 80 -2.25 7.20 -0.90
CA LYS A 80 -0.95 6.64 -1.26
C LYS A 80 0.19 7.51 -0.74
N LEU A 81 0.01 8.82 -0.76
CA LEU A 81 1.04 9.72 -0.27
C LEU A 81 1.11 9.68 1.24
N GLN A 82 -0.02 9.50 1.91
CA GLN A 82 -0.05 9.37 3.35
C GLN A 82 0.68 8.10 3.78
N LEU A 83 0.52 7.02 3.01
CA LEU A 83 1.22 5.78 3.32
C LEU A 83 2.73 5.98 3.20
N VAL A 84 3.18 6.63 2.13
CA VAL A 84 4.61 6.87 1.95
C VAL A 84 5.15 7.72 3.09
N LYS A 85 4.38 8.73 3.51
CA LYS A 85 4.79 9.58 4.60
C LYS A 85 4.89 8.78 5.90
N HIS A 86 3.96 7.86 6.12
CA HIS A 86 3.98 7.02 7.29
C HIS A 86 5.24 6.15 7.30
N ILE A 87 5.60 5.58 6.14
CA ILE A 87 6.78 4.76 6.02
C ILE A 87 8.03 5.58 6.34
N HIS A 88 8.11 6.79 5.84
CA HIS A 88 9.25 7.63 6.12
C HIS A 88 9.36 7.96 7.60
N SER A 89 8.25 8.10 8.28
CA SER A 89 8.28 8.50 9.69
C SER A 89 8.47 7.33 10.65
N HIS A 90 7.95 6.17 10.30
CA HIS A 90 7.89 5.06 11.25
C HIS A 90 8.57 3.77 10.82
N ASP A 91 8.84 3.62 9.54
CA ASP A 91 9.38 2.36 9.02
C ASP A 91 10.53 2.64 8.07
N HIS A 92 11.58 3.24 8.59
CA HIS A 92 12.69 3.68 7.76
C HIS A 92 13.33 2.57 6.94
N ASP A 93 13.31 1.35 7.42
CA ASP A 93 13.90 0.25 6.69
C ASP A 93 13.07 -0.13 5.46
N MET A 94 11.87 0.40 5.34
CA MET A 94 11.04 0.12 4.17
C MET A 94 11.15 1.24 3.12
N VAL A 95 11.73 2.36 3.47
CA VAL A 95 11.78 3.51 2.57
C VAL A 95 12.43 3.16 1.23
N ASP A 96 13.57 2.49 1.28
CA ASP A 96 14.27 2.17 0.05
C ASP A 96 13.57 1.12 -0.78
N LYS A 97 12.60 0.43 -0.22
CA LYS A 97 11.90 -0.61 -0.96
C LYS A 97 10.74 -0.04 -1.78
N VAL A 98 10.31 1.17 -1.49
CA VAL A 98 9.24 1.80 -2.28
C VAL A 98 9.87 2.36 -3.53
N VAL A 99 9.63 1.72 -4.66
CA VAL A 99 10.29 2.09 -5.90
C VAL A 99 9.45 2.96 -6.81
N GLY A 100 8.19 3.12 -6.52
CA GLY A 100 7.35 4.00 -7.33
C GLY A 100 6.04 4.33 -6.63
N VAL A 101 5.49 5.48 -6.96
CA VAL A 101 4.20 5.92 -6.47
C VAL A 101 3.45 6.45 -7.68
N GLU A 102 2.32 5.84 -8.01
CA GLU A 102 1.61 6.20 -9.22
C GLU A 102 0.14 6.42 -8.96
N SER A 103 -0.49 7.28 -9.72
CA SER A 103 -1.91 7.54 -9.58
C SER A 103 -2.65 6.67 -10.57
N ILE A 104 -3.49 5.79 -10.08
CA ILE A 104 -4.36 5.02 -10.96
C ILE A 104 -5.70 4.90 -10.26
N ASP A 105 -6.74 4.74 -11.07
CA ASP A 105 -8.09 4.71 -10.55
C ASP A 105 -8.38 3.35 -9.92
N HIS A 106 -9.52 2.77 -10.13
CA HIS A 106 -9.92 1.51 -9.49
C HIS A 106 -9.81 0.34 -10.46
N PRO A 107 -8.65 -0.28 -10.58
CA PRO A 107 -8.53 -1.43 -11.48
C PRO A 107 -9.05 -2.68 -10.79
N SER A 108 -9.38 -3.68 -11.58
CA SER A 108 -9.70 -4.97 -10.99
C SER A 108 -8.38 -5.58 -10.48
N ASP A 109 -8.47 -6.64 -9.71
CA ASP A 109 -7.26 -7.28 -9.22
C ASP A 109 -6.38 -7.76 -10.37
N GLY A 110 -6.98 -8.36 -11.38
CA GLY A 110 -6.20 -8.83 -12.53
C GLY A 110 -5.52 -7.69 -13.26
N GLN A 111 -6.21 -6.55 -13.39
CA GLN A 111 -5.61 -5.40 -14.04
C GLN A 111 -4.48 -4.82 -13.20
N LEU A 112 -4.64 -4.82 -11.89
CA LEU A 112 -3.62 -4.31 -11.01
C LEU A 112 -2.36 -5.16 -11.07
N VAL A 113 -2.53 -6.47 -11.06
CA VAL A 113 -1.39 -7.38 -11.16
C VAL A 113 -0.68 -7.19 -12.50
N ALA A 114 -1.44 -7.08 -13.59
CA ALA A 114 -0.86 -6.89 -14.91
C ALA A 114 -0.08 -5.58 -14.98
N TYR A 115 -0.65 -4.52 -14.41
CA TYR A 115 0.00 -3.23 -14.38
C TYR A 115 1.33 -3.31 -13.61
N ALA A 116 1.30 -3.97 -12.46
CA ALA A 116 2.49 -4.08 -11.63
C ALA A 116 3.56 -4.92 -12.30
N ARG A 117 3.20 -6.03 -12.91
CA ARG A 117 4.17 -6.86 -13.59
C ARG A 117 4.87 -6.08 -14.70
N LYS A 118 4.09 -5.29 -15.45
CA LYS A 118 4.66 -4.51 -16.51
C LYS A 118 5.59 -3.44 -15.96
N TYR A 119 5.18 -2.81 -14.87
CA TYR A 119 5.97 -1.77 -14.22
C TYR A 119 7.33 -2.32 -13.79
N PHE A 120 7.33 -3.46 -13.11
CA PHE A 120 8.57 -4.01 -12.59
C PHE A 120 9.49 -4.50 -13.70
N VAL A 121 8.93 -5.05 -14.77
CA VAL A 121 9.77 -5.46 -15.90
C VAL A 121 10.44 -4.25 -16.52
N ALA A 122 9.69 -3.17 -16.73
CA ALA A 122 10.24 -1.96 -17.32
C ALA A 122 11.32 -1.35 -16.42
N LYS A 123 11.07 -1.34 -15.10
CA LYS A 123 12.01 -0.78 -14.17
C LYS A 123 13.30 -1.57 -14.15
N ASP A 124 13.21 -2.89 -14.12
CA ASP A 124 14.40 -3.72 -14.09
C ASP A 124 15.22 -3.54 -15.37
N ARG A 125 14.54 -3.38 -16.49
CA ARG A 125 15.22 -3.17 -17.75
C ARG A 125 15.95 -1.84 -17.76
N MET A 126 15.31 -0.80 -17.23
CA MET A 126 15.91 0.52 -17.17
C MET A 126 17.15 0.55 -16.29
N LEU A 127 17.19 -0.30 -15.28
CA LEU A 127 18.34 -0.35 -14.39
C LEU A 127 19.41 -1.27 -14.93
N GLY A 128 19.19 -1.85 -16.10
CA GLY A 128 20.19 -2.73 -16.68
C GLY A 128 20.27 -4.09 -16.00
N THR A 129 19.27 -4.44 -15.22
CA THR A 129 19.30 -5.72 -14.52
C THR A 129 18.90 -6.82 -15.48
N PRO A 130 19.67 -7.84 -15.59
CA PRO A 130 19.36 -8.91 -16.53
C PRO A 130 18.12 -9.66 -16.15
#